data_7c6b117ade4c3f2dca305b4a3308e480
#
_entry.id   7c6b117ade4c3f2dca305b4a3308e480
#
_cell.length_a   1.000
_cell.length_b   1.000
_cell.length_c   1.000
_cell.angle_alpha   90.00
_cell.angle_beta   90.00
_cell.angle_gamma   90.00
#
_symmetry.space_group_name_H-M   'P 1'
#
loop_
_entity.id
_entity.type
_entity.pdbx_description
1 polymer ?
#
loop_
_entity_poly.entity_id
_entity_poly.type
_entity_poly.pdbx_seq_one_letter_code
_entity_poly.pdbx_strand_id
1 'polypeptide(L)'
;MHINRPIPTLAVIAATAVAAGFGVSASSSAAGHLTGAGSSLVAPLVENVFAPDFQSSTSNAVTYGAVGSGAGITAISGKTVDFGASDAPLTSTQEAGCTGCIEIPWALAGTGLSYNLSGIGHVNLSGPVIANIFLGTITMWNDPQIQKLNKGETLPAEKITPVYRSDGSGDTYAFTSYLSKVSPAWASKVGFGTSVAFPVGTGGKGNSGVAAVVAATPGAIGNNSWFYIRQAVLKAVAVENSAGNFVYPYDPYVADAAAIVKSVPALSSLSSSTADSIASALSIVDPPYVKPKKGKKPTTLQKQEAAAYPMSTFTYVIVRPDNSNIAVLKQFIAFALTKAEQSKGGALQFAPLPSVVAAADTKAVNGL
;
A
#
# COMPACT_ATOMS: atom_id res chain seq x y z
N MET A 1 -3.78 -38.21 -75.89
CA MET A 1 -4.98 -39.04 -75.84
C MET A 1 -5.84 -38.54 -74.67
N HIS A 2 -6.81 -37.65 -75.01
CA HIS A 2 -7.72 -37.02 -74.05
C HIS A 2 -8.91 -37.94 -73.85
N ILE A 3 -9.26 -38.23 -72.59
CA ILE A 3 -10.54 -38.83 -72.26
C ILE A 3 -11.28 -37.89 -71.32
N ASN A 4 -12.28 -37.18 -71.89
CA ASN A 4 -13.31 -36.43 -71.22
C ASN A 4 -14.30 -37.39 -70.54
N ARG A 5 -14.63 -37.21 -69.25
CA ARG A 5 -15.77 -37.81 -68.60
C ARG A 5 -16.68 -36.70 -68.01
N PRO A 6 -18.01 -36.80 -68.21
CA PRO A 6 -18.94 -35.77 -67.81
C PRO A 6 -19.29 -35.87 -66.30
N ILE A 7 -19.51 -34.69 -65.70
CA ILE A 7 -19.97 -34.53 -64.34
C ILE A 7 -21.49 -34.72 -64.26
N PRO A 8 -22.04 -35.50 -63.29
CA PRO A 8 -23.47 -35.56 -63.11
C PRO A 8 -23.98 -34.36 -62.26
N THR A 9 -25.04 -33.73 -62.74
CA THR A 9 -25.79 -32.66 -62.10
C THR A 9 -26.62 -33.25 -60.95
N LEU A 10 -26.35 -32.83 -59.71
CA LEU A 10 -27.19 -33.16 -58.55
C LEU A 10 -28.19 -32.03 -58.31
N ALA A 11 -29.49 -32.39 -58.33
CA ALA A 11 -30.59 -31.50 -58.04
C ALA A 11 -30.59 -31.10 -56.53
N VAL A 12 -30.64 -29.81 -56.25
CA VAL A 12 -30.80 -29.26 -54.90
C VAL A 12 -32.29 -29.20 -54.56
N ILE A 13 -32.68 -30.01 -53.60
CA ILE A 13 -34.03 -29.91 -52.99
C ILE A 13 -33.89 -28.88 -51.85
N ALA A 14 -34.50 -27.71 -51.98
CA ALA A 14 -34.63 -26.73 -50.95
C ALA A 14 -35.68 -27.14 -49.90
N ALA A 15 -35.22 -27.53 -48.71
CA ALA A 15 -36.09 -27.71 -47.55
C ALA A 15 -36.04 -26.41 -46.72
N THR A 16 -37.12 -25.64 -46.76
CA THR A 16 -37.35 -24.49 -45.92
C THR A 16 -37.71 -24.95 -44.50
N ALA A 17 -36.74 -24.97 -43.59
CA ALA A 17 -36.98 -25.09 -42.16
C ALA A 17 -37.13 -23.70 -41.56
N VAL A 18 -38.36 -23.32 -41.18
CA VAL A 18 -38.63 -22.15 -40.34
C VAL A 18 -38.21 -22.49 -38.93
N ALA A 19 -36.99 -22.10 -38.56
CA ALA A 19 -36.52 -22.10 -37.16
C ALA A 19 -36.94 -20.77 -36.55
N ALA A 20 -37.98 -20.80 -35.69
CA ALA A 20 -38.26 -19.70 -34.77
C ALA A 20 -37.11 -19.65 -33.75
N GLY A 21 -36.07 -18.89 -34.07
CA GLY A 21 -34.98 -18.59 -33.17
C GLY A 21 -35.45 -17.56 -32.14
N PHE A 22 -35.69 -17.98 -30.89
CA PHE A 22 -35.65 -17.06 -29.76
C PHE A 22 -34.23 -16.51 -29.67
N GLY A 23 -34.02 -15.35 -30.28
CA GLY A 23 -32.81 -14.59 -30.14
C GLY A 23 -32.74 -14.08 -28.69
N VAL A 24 -32.04 -14.80 -27.84
CA VAL A 24 -31.51 -14.19 -26.62
C VAL A 24 -30.48 -13.20 -27.09
N SER A 25 -30.88 -11.95 -27.25
CA SER A 25 -29.94 -10.81 -27.38
C SER A 25 -29.18 -10.75 -26.08
N ALA A 26 -28.01 -11.38 -26.02
CA ALA A 26 -27.01 -11.05 -25.02
C ALA A 26 -26.64 -9.60 -25.31
N SER A 27 -27.21 -8.68 -24.54
CA SER A 27 -26.72 -7.30 -24.52
C SER A 27 -25.26 -7.38 -24.11
N SER A 28 -24.35 -7.31 -25.07
CA SER A 28 -22.94 -7.05 -24.76
C SER A 28 -22.90 -5.67 -24.15
N SER A 29 -22.93 -5.61 -22.82
CA SER A 29 -22.58 -4.37 -22.11
C SER A 29 -21.23 -3.95 -22.66
N ALA A 30 -21.11 -2.72 -23.15
CA ALA A 30 -19.82 -2.20 -23.56
C ALA A 30 -18.85 -2.35 -22.39
N ALA A 31 -17.64 -2.87 -22.68
CA ALA A 31 -16.62 -3.04 -21.64
C ALA A 31 -16.37 -1.70 -20.96
N GLY A 32 -16.49 -1.67 -19.63
CA GLY A 32 -16.24 -0.49 -18.83
C GLY A 32 -14.73 -0.20 -18.74
N HIS A 33 -14.40 1.06 -18.59
CA HIS A 33 -13.02 1.48 -18.32
C HIS A 33 -12.99 2.34 -17.06
N LEU A 34 -12.16 1.96 -16.08
CA LEU A 34 -11.92 2.69 -14.86
C LEU A 34 -10.55 3.36 -14.89
N THR A 35 -10.49 4.56 -14.37
CA THR A 35 -9.24 5.31 -14.15
C THR A 35 -9.01 5.48 -12.65
N GLY A 36 -7.82 5.17 -12.18
CA GLY A 36 -7.41 5.37 -10.80
C GLY A 36 -6.08 6.10 -10.71
N ALA A 37 -5.85 6.79 -9.59
CA ALA A 37 -4.56 7.44 -9.34
C ALA A 37 -4.28 7.51 -7.84
N GLY A 38 -2.99 7.53 -7.47
CA GLY A 38 -2.63 7.73 -6.07
C GLY A 38 -1.35 7.03 -5.65
N SER A 39 -1.40 6.36 -4.53
CA SER A 39 -0.26 5.75 -3.87
C SER A 39 0.63 4.93 -4.79
N SER A 40 1.92 5.24 -4.79
CA SER A 40 2.92 4.41 -5.46
C SER A 40 3.30 3.16 -4.63
N LEU A 41 2.92 3.09 -3.34
CA LEU A 41 3.12 1.88 -2.54
C LEU A 41 2.21 0.77 -3.03
N VAL A 42 0.90 1.03 -3.23
CA VAL A 42 -0.07 0.04 -3.68
C VAL A 42 -0.03 -0.24 -5.19
N ALA A 43 0.61 0.63 -5.97
CA ALA A 43 0.66 0.51 -7.43
C ALA A 43 1.05 -0.88 -7.94
N PRO A 44 2.09 -1.57 -7.40
CA PRO A 44 2.45 -2.90 -7.85
C PRO A 44 1.31 -3.93 -7.74
N LEU A 45 0.49 -3.83 -6.70
CA LEU A 45 -0.64 -4.72 -6.48
C LEU A 45 -1.79 -4.42 -7.45
N VAL A 46 -2.09 -3.15 -7.65
CA VAL A 46 -3.13 -2.72 -8.61
C VAL A 46 -2.74 -3.06 -10.04
N GLU A 47 -1.52 -2.73 -10.45
CA GLU A 47 -1.06 -2.84 -11.84
C GLU A 47 -0.73 -4.28 -12.26
N ASN A 48 -0.24 -5.12 -11.34
CA ASN A 48 0.21 -6.48 -11.68
C ASN A 48 -0.77 -7.59 -11.25
N VAL A 49 -1.77 -7.27 -10.40
CA VAL A 49 -2.73 -8.26 -9.92
C VAL A 49 -4.17 -7.78 -10.16
N PHE A 50 -4.64 -6.77 -9.45
CA PHE A 50 -6.05 -6.42 -9.44
C PHE A 50 -6.59 -6.02 -10.81
N ALA A 51 -5.90 -5.12 -11.54
CA ALA A 51 -6.37 -4.61 -12.82
C ALA A 51 -6.33 -5.68 -13.93
N PRO A 52 -5.22 -6.42 -14.16
CA PRO A 52 -5.17 -7.44 -15.21
C PRO A 52 -6.10 -8.62 -14.94
N ASP A 53 -6.23 -9.05 -13.69
CA ASP A 53 -7.08 -10.18 -13.33
C ASP A 53 -8.57 -9.80 -13.40
N PHE A 54 -8.93 -8.58 -13.02
CA PHE A 54 -10.28 -8.04 -13.20
C PHE A 54 -10.66 -7.94 -14.68
N GLN A 55 -9.75 -7.42 -15.51
CA GLN A 55 -9.97 -7.36 -16.95
C GLN A 55 -10.15 -8.74 -17.57
N SER A 56 -9.33 -9.71 -17.15
CA SER A 56 -9.45 -11.10 -17.64
C SER A 56 -10.78 -11.75 -17.25
N SER A 57 -11.31 -11.39 -16.07
CA SER A 57 -12.54 -11.99 -15.51
C SER A 57 -13.83 -11.32 -16.00
N THR A 58 -13.78 -10.02 -16.37
CA THR A 58 -14.99 -9.22 -16.62
C THR A 58 -14.99 -8.49 -17.96
N SER A 59 -13.86 -8.46 -18.66
CA SER A 59 -13.59 -7.62 -19.85
C SER A 59 -13.56 -6.11 -19.55
N ASN A 60 -13.74 -5.66 -18.30
CA ASN A 60 -13.60 -4.25 -17.90
C ASN A 60 -12.14 -3.91 -17.68
N ALA A 61 -11.67 -2.80 -18.23
CA ALA A 61 -10.30 -2.35 -18.09
C ALA A 61 -10.13 -1.40 -16.90
N VAL A 62 -8.96 -1.46 -16.25
CA VAL A 62 -8.56 -0.50 -15.20
C VAL A 62 -7.19 0.05 -15.54
N THR A 63 -7.04 1.36 -15.52
CA THR A 63 -5.73 2.04 -15.59
C THR A 63 -5.43 2.74 -14.28
N TYR A 64 -4.18 2.72 -13.85
CA TYR A 64 -3.76 3.32 -12.59
C TYR A 64 -2.51 4.19 -12.76
N GLY A 65 -2.53 5.37 -12.16
CA GLY A 65 -1.41 6.30 -12.13
C GLY A 65 -0.76 6.35 -10.75
N ALA A 66 0.49 5.87 -10.63
CA ALA A 66 1.27 5.88 -9.39
C ALA A 66 1.87 7.27 -9.11
N VAL A 67 1.03 8.26 -8.79
CA VAL A 67 1.39 9.69 -8.66
C VAL A 67 1.64 10.15 -7.22
N GLY A 68 1.46 9.26 -6.24
CA GLY A 68 1.53 9.52 -4.80
C GLY A 68 0.16 9.79 -4.17
N SER A 69 0.02 9.46 -2.87
CA SER A 69 -1.26 9.55 -2.14
C SER A 69 -1.87 10.94 -2.19
N GLY A 70 -1.07 12.00 -2.02
CA GLY A 70 -1.57 13.39 -2.05
C GLY A 70 -2.18 13.77 -3.40
N ALA A 71 -1.53 13.39 -4.52
CA ALA A 71 -2.06 13.65 -5.85
C ALA A 71 -3.30 12.79 -6.15
N GLY A 72 -3.35 11.54 -5.66
CA GLY A 72 -4.52 10.68 -5.76
C GLY A 72 -5.75 11.25 -5.05
N ILE A 73 -5.57 11.75 -3.83
CA ILE A 73 -6.63 12.43 -3.06
C ILE A 73 -7.12 13.67 -3.83
N THR A 74 -6.20 14.47 -4.37
CA THR A 74 -6.58 15.65 -5.18
C THR A 74 -7.36 15.25 -6.44
N ALA A 75 -6.94 14.19 -7.13
CA ALA A 75 -7.58 13.73 -8.36
C ALA A 75 -9.02 13.23 -8.11
N ILE A 76 -9.25 12.44 -7.05
CA ILE A 76 -10.61 11.97 -6.71
C ILE A 76 -11.50 13.10 -6.20
N SER A 77 -10.96 14.03 -5.42
CA SER A 77 -11.69 15.22 -4.97
C SER A 77 -12.11 16.10 -6.15
N GLY A 78 -11.22 16.26 -7.16
CA GLY A 78 -11.48 16.99 -8.40
C GLY A 78 -12.30 16.22 -9.43
N LYS A 79 -12.74 15.00 -9.16
CA LYS A 79 -13.52 14.12 -10.07
C LYS A 79 -12.80 13.84 -11.40
N THR A 80 -11.47 13.80 -11.41
CA THR A 80 -10.66 13.55 -12.61
C THR A 80 -10.32 12.07 -12.79
N VAL A 81 -10.61 11.25 -11.80
CA VAL A 81 -10.46 9.78 -11.80
C VAL A 81 -11.68 9.11 -11.16
N ASP A 82 -11.88 7.83 -11.45
CA ASP A 82 -12.96 7.04 -10.87
C ASP A 82 -12.69 6.65 -9.43
N PHE A 83 -11.42 6.42 -9.08
CA PHE A 83 -10.99 6.16 -7.70
C PHE A 83 -9.64 6.76 -7.38
N GLY A 84 -9.47 7.16 -6.13
CA GLY A 84 -8.18 7.53 -5.57
C GLY A 84 -7.56 6.38 -4.78
N ALA A 85 -6.25 6.42 -4.51
CA ALA A 85 -5.62 5.54 -3.55
C ALA A 85 -4.63 6.28 -2.65
N SER A 86 -4.66 5.96 -1.34
CA SER A 86 -3.81 6.56 -0.32
C SER A 86 -3.37 5.52 0.70
N ASP A 87 -2.14 5.63 1.24
CA ASP A 87 -1.68 4.79 2.35
C ASP A 87 -1.72 5.56 3.68
N ALA A 88 -2.37 6.70 3.67
CA ALA A 88 -2.75 7.46 4.84
C ALA A 88 -4.27 7.66 4.83
N PRO A 89 -4.94 7.60 5.98
CA PRO A 89 -6.34 7.98 6.06
C PRO A 89 -6.52 9.44 5.66
N LEU A 90 -7.69 9.79 5.14
CA LEU A 90 -8.05 11.17 4.85
C LEU A 90 -8.04 11.99 6.14
N THR A 91 -7.51 13.19 6.07
CA THR A 91 -7.67 14.18 7.13
C THR A 91 -9.05 14.84 7.03
N SER A 92 -9.53 15.43 8.12
CA SER A 92 -10.79 16.19 8.13
C SER A 92 -10.86 17.30 7.06
N THR A 93 -9.74 17.93 6.74
CA THR A 93 -9.63 18.91 5.65
C THR A 93 -9.78 18.26 4.27
N GLN A 94 -9.17 17.09 4.07
CA GLN A 94 -9.27 16.35 2.80
C GLN A 94 -10.68 15.80 2.59
N GLU A 95 -11.34 15.34 3.65
CA GLU A 95 -12.75 14.93 3.61
C GLU A 95 -13.67 16.09 3.23
N ALA A 96 -13.47 17.27 3.81
CA ALA A 96 -14.24 18.46 3.45
C ALA A 96 -14.10 18.79 1.96
N GLY A 97 -12.92 18.53 1.37
CA GLY A 97 -12.65 18.68 -0.07
C GLY A 97 -13.21 17.54 -0.94
N CYS A 98 -13.59 16.41 -0.34
CA CYS A 98 -14.12 15.23 -1.03
C CYS A 98 -15.47 14.78 -0.42
N THR A 99 -16.41 15.71 -0.33
CA THR A 99 -17.71 15.47 0.33
C THR A 99 -18.39 14.20 -0.17
N GLY A 100 -18.74 13.30 0.75
CA GLY A 100 -19.35 12.01 0.46
C GLY A 100 -18.40 10.93 -0.04
N CYS A 101 -17.08 11.18 -0.08
CA CYS A 101 -16.11 10.15 -0.35
C CYS A 101 -16.19 9.04 0.71
N ILE A 102 -15.92 7.81 0.28
CA ILE A 102 -15.80 6.63 1.14
C ILE A 102 -14.38 6.10 1.01
N GLU A 103 -13.76 5.80 2.14
CA GLU A 103 -12.41 5.31 2.25
C GLU A 103 -12.45 3.85 2.70
N ILE A 104 -11.98 2.93 1.86
CA ILE A 104 -12.07 1.49 2.08
C ILE A 104 -10.65 0.91 2.12
N PRO A 105 -10.20 0.31 3.23
CA PRO A 105 -8.95 -0.46 3.26
C PRO A 105 -9.00 -1.58 2.22
N TRP A 106 -7.99 -1.69 1.36
CA TRP A 106 -7.96 -2.75 0.35
C TRP A 106 -6.63 -3.50 0.24
N ALA A 107 -5.60 -3.02 0.94
CA ALA A 107 -4.35 -3.73 1.07
C ALA A 107 -3.63 -3.32 2.38
N LEU A 108 -2.60 -4.08 2.74
CA LEU A 108 -1.80 -3.91 3.94
C LEU A 108 -0.33 -4.11 3.58
N ALA A 109 0.53 -3.12 3.91
CA ALA A 109 1.94 -3.15 3.58
C ALA A 109 2.82 -2.47 4.63
N GLY A 110 4.13 -2.75 4.55
CA GLY A 110 5.15 -2.06 5.33
C GLY A 110 5.94 -1.06 4.48
N THR A 111 6.15 0.14 5.03
CA THR A 111 7.15 1.06 4.51
C THR A 111 8.48 0.80 5.19
N GLY A 112 9.57 0.67 4.43
CA GLY A 112 10.88 0.31 4.94
C GLY A 112 11.87 1.48 4.92
N LEU A 113 13.06 1.21 5.44
CA LEU A 113 14.23 2.06 5.24
C LEU A 113 15.27 1.26 4.46
N SER A 114 15.53 1.68 3.21
CA SER A 114 16.64 1.14 2.41
C SER A 114 17.94 1.85 2.72
N TYR A 115 19.07 1.17 2.56
CA TYR A 115 20.38 1.81 2.69
C TYR A 115 21.38 1.32 1.63
N ASN A 116 22.40 2.13 1.40
CA ASN A 116 23.48 1.84 0.46
C ASN A 116 24.83 1.95 1.18
N LEU A 117 25.27 0.83 1.79
CA LEU A 117 26.59 0.67 2.41
C LEU A 117 27.30 -0.52 1.81
N SER A 118 28.48 -0.30 1.27
CA SER A 118 29.32 -1.37 0.71
C SER A 118 29.79 -2.30 1.82
N GLY A 119 29.70 -3.61 1.59
CA GLY A 119 30.18 -4.62 2.52
C GLY A 119 29.33 -4.87 3.77
N ILE A 120 28.36 -4.01 4.08
CA ILE A 120 27.48 -4.14 5.26
C ILE A 120 26.22 -4.90 4.89
N GLY A 121 26.03 -6.07 5.50
CA GLY A 121 24.91 -6.99 5.21
C GLY A 121 23.67 -6.72 6.04
N HIS A 122 23.81 -6.12 7.21
CA HIS A 122 22.77 -5.96 8.22
C HIS A 122 22.93 -4.65 8.96
N VAL A 123 21.83 -3.92 9.15
CA VAL A 123 21.79 -2.69 9.96
C VAL A 123 20.53 -2.69 10.82
N ASN A 124 20.72 -2.50 12.12
CA ASN A 124 19.68 -2.28 13.11
C ASN A 124 19.64 -0.81 13.49
N LEU A 125 18.46 -0.20 13.45
CA LEU A 125 18.26 1.17 13.96
C LEU A 125 17.05 1.23 14.89
N SER A 126 17.21 1.94 16.01
CA SER A 126 16.09 2.29 16.88
C SER A 126 15.39 3.55 16.38
N GLY A 127 14.12 3.73 16.75
CA GLY A 127 13.34 4.89 16.35
C GLY A 127 13.98 6.23 16.69
N PRO A 128 14.50 6.45 17.92
CA PRO A 128 15.23 7.67 18.25
C PRO A 128 16.47 7.91 17.40
N VAL A 129 17.22 6.84 17.03
CA VAL A 129 18.40 6.97 16.15
C VAL A 129 17.97 7.36 14.73
N ILE A 130 16.92 6.74 14.20
CA ILE A 130 16.36 7.11 12.87
C ILE A 130 15.91 8.58 12.90
N ALA A 131 15.19 9.01 13.93
CA ALA A 131 14.76 10.40 14.08
C ALA A 131 15.97 11.36 14.09
N ASN A 132 17.05 11.03 14.82
CA ASN A 132 18.27 11.84 14.87
C ASN A 132 18.99 11.90 13.51
N ILE A 133 18.96 10.84 12.72
CA ILE A 133 19.50 10.84 11.34
C ILE A 133 18.70 11.83 10.47
N PHE A 134 17.37 11.75 10.46
CA PHE A 134 16.54 12.62 9.63
C PHE A 134 16.39 14.05 10.19
N LEU A 135 16.73 14.28 11.46
CA LEU A 135 16.91 15.62 12.04
C LEU A 135 18.30 16.22 11.75
N GLY A 136 19.24 15.44 11.21
CA GLY A 136 20.62 15.86 10.94
C GLY A 136 21.51 15.91 12.17
N THR A 137 21.12 15.31 13.28
CA THR A 137 21.92 15.24 14.51
C THR A 137 22.95 14.11 14.43
N ILE A 138 22.58 12.97 13.82
CA ILE A 138 23.49 11.88 13.48
C ILE A 138 23.78 11.96 11.99
N THR A 139 25.06 12.13 11.63
CA THR A 139 25.47 12.38 10.24
C THR A 139 26.46 11.36 9.68
N MET A 140 26.91 10.41 10.50
CA MET A 140 27.91 9.40 10.13
C MET A 140 27.42 8.00 10.49
N TRP A 141 27.69 7.02 9.65
CA TRP A 141 27.29 5.63 9.91
C TRP A 141 28.00 4.99 11.09
N ASN A 142 29.24 5.39 11.36
CA ASN A 142 30.00 4.94 12.53
C ASN A 142 29.70 5.71 13.82
N ASP A 143 28.61 6.48 13.88
CA ASP A 143 28.16 7.14 15.11
C ASP A 143 28.04 6.12 16.25
N PRO A 144 28.52 6.40 17.47
CA PRO A 144 28.46 5.48 18.60
C PRO A 144 27.05 4.98 18.93
N GLN A 145 26.00 5.76 18.67
CA GLN A 145 24.62 5.34 18.90
C GLN A 145 24.19 4.25 17.87
N ILE A 146 24.62 4.36 16.62
CA ILE A 146 24.37 3.33 15.60
C ILE A 146 25.24 2.09 15.90
N GLN A 147 26.53 2.28 16.18
CA GLN A 147 27.45 1.18 16.44
C GLN A 147 27.01 0.31 17.65
N LYS A 148 26.42 0.93 18.67
CA LYS A 148 25.88 0.22 19.86
C LYS A 148 24.76 -0.75 19.50
N LEU A 149 23.96 -0.44 18.50
CA LEU A 149 22.85 -1.29 18.03
C LEU A 149 23.32 -2.40 17.08
N ASN A 150 24.54 -2.29 16.54
CA ASN A 150 25.11 -3.18 15.52
C ASN A 150 26.40 -3.86 16.02
N LYS A 151 26.31 -4.49 17.19
CA LYS A 151 27.45 -5.23 17.76
C LYS A 151 27.87 -6.36 16.82
N GLY A 152 29.15 -6.40 16.47
CA GLY A 152 29.72 -7.39 15.55
C GLY A 152 29.87 -6.89 14.12
N GLU A 153 29.25 -5.76 13.75
CA GLU A 153 29.48 -5.07 12.48
C GLU A 153 30.44 -3.90 12.68
N THR A 154 31.36 -3.69 11.75
CA THR A 154 32.22 -2.48 11.73
C THR A 154 31.63 -1.50 10.72
N LEU A 155 30.82 -0.58 11.21
CA LEU A 155 30.20 0.43 10.35
C LEU A 155 31.24 1.44 9.85
N PRO A 156 31.20 1.82 8.55
CA PRO A 156 32.20 2.70 7.96
C PRO A 156 32.10 4.15 8.48
N ALA A 157 33.22 4.87 8.46
CA ALA A 157 33.25 6.32 8.66
C ALA A 157 32.75 7.01 7.38
N GLU A 158 31.47 6.78 7.04
CA GLU A 158 30.81 7.27 5.84
C GLU A 158 29.67 8.20 6.23
N LYS A 159 29.50 9.28 5.46
CA LYS A 159 28.43 10.27 5.71
C LYS A 159 27.07 9.69 5.40
N ILE A 160 26.10 9.90 6.27
CA ILE A 160 24.71 9.54 6.02
C ILE A 160 24.05 10.59 5.13
N THR A 161 23.38 10.14 4.06
CA THR A 161 22.53 10.97 3.22
C THR A 161 21.08 10.50 3.34
N PRO A 162 20.23 11.18 4.13
CA PRO A 162 18.80 10.86 4.19
C PRO A 162 18.11 11.13 2.86
N VAL A 163 17.24 10.21 2.45
CA VAL A 163 16.40 10.32 1.24
C VAL A 163 14.94 10.18 1.63
N TYR A 164 14.13 11.12 1.21
CA TYR A 164 12.70 11.18 1.55
C TYR A 164 11.82 11.35 0.31
N ARG A 165 10.52 11.15 0.45
CA ARG A 165 9.54 11.38 -0.63
C ARG A 165 9.34 12.87 -0.85
N SER A 166 9.57 13.33 -2.07
CA SER A 166 9.34 14.73 -2.47
C SER A 166 7.89 15.03 -2.86
N ASP A 167 7.06 14.00 -2.98
CA ASP A 167 5.63 14.04 -3.25
C ASP A 167 4.81 13.72 -1.99
N GLY A 168 3.54 14.06 -1.98
CA GLY A 168 2.61 13.67 -0.91
C GLY A 168 2.42 12.16 -0.88
N SER A 169 2.85 11.50 0.20
CA SER A 169 3.03 10.05 0.28
C SER A 169 2.51 9.44 1.58
N GLY A 170 1.81 8.31 1.45
CA GLY A 170 1.46 7.50 2.61
C GLY A 170 2.66 6.81 3.27
N ASP A 171 3.73 6.49 2.51
CA ASP A 171 4.99 6.05 3.11
C ASP A 171 5.57 7.12 4.06
N THR A 172 5.52 8.40 3.66
CA THR A 172 5.90 9.51 4.53
C THR A 172 5.01 9.56 5.76
N TYR A 173 3.70 9.37 5.63
CA TYR A 173 2.78 9.35 6.76
C TYR A 173 3.11 8.23 7.76
N ALA A 174 3.27 6.99 7.31
CA ALA A 174 3.60 5.87 8.20
C ALA A 174 4.96 6.07 8.89
N PHE A 175 5.96 6.50 8.15
CA PHE A 175 7.31 6.78 8.66
C PHE A 175 7.33 7.91 9.69
N THR A 176 6.73 9.06 9.37
CA THR A 176 6.74 10.23 10.26
C THR A 176 5.82 10.04 11.46
N SER A 177 4.74 9.26 11.32
CA SER A 177 3.90 8.83 12.45
C SER A 177 4.72 7.97 13.45
N TYR A 178 5.51 7.02 12.94
CA TYR A 178 6.42 6.24 13.79
C TYR A 178 7.43 7.15 14.50
N LEU A 179 8.12 8.02 13.76
CA LEU A 179 9.10 8.94 14.36
C LEU A 179 8.49 9.86 15.41
N SER A 180 7.27 10.33 15.19
CA SER A 180 6.54 11.16 16.16
C SER A 180 6.17 10.41 17.45
N LYS A 181 5.92 9.10 17.36
CA LYS A 181 5.68 8.26 18.55
C LYS A 181 6.94 8.02 19.38
N VAL A 182 8.10 7.85 18.73
CA VAL A 182 9.34 7.40 19.39
C VAL A 182 10.34 8.52 19.68
N SER A 183 10.11 9.74 19.16
CA SER A 183 10.98 10.89 19.32
C SER A 183 10.21 12.19 19.59
N PRO A 184 10.18 12.68 20.85
CA PRO A 184 9.58 13.98 21.16
C PRO A 184 10.21 15.14 20.38
N ALA A 185 11.51 15.07 20.07
CA ALA A 185 12.21 16.08 19.27
C ALA A 185 11.69 16.12 17.83
N TRP A 186 11.43 14.93 17.24
CA TRP A 186 10.80 14.84 15.92
C TRP A 186 9.36 15.35 15.95
N ALA A 187 8.55 14.89 16.90
CA ALA A 187 7.15 15.29 17.04
C ALA A 187 6.98 16.81 17.16
N SER A 188 7.88 17.46 17.93
CA SER A 188 7.85 18.91 18.12
C SER A 188 8.35 19.72 16.91
N LYS A 189 9.38 19.20 16.20
CA LYS A 189 10.03 19.94 15.11
C LYS A 189 9.40 19.73 13.75
N VAL A 190 8.93 18.52 13.48
CA VAL A 190 8.49 18.06 12.14
C VAL A 190 7.05 17.60 12.17
N GLY A 191 6.68 16.79 13.17
CA GLY A 191 5.37 16.14 13.24
C GLY A 191 5.24 15.00 12.24
N PHE A 192 3.99 14.73 11.79
CA PHE A 192 3.68 13.67 10.83
C PHE A 192 2.61 14.11 9.82
N GLY A 193 2.62 13.46 8.66
CA GLY A 193 1.68 13.69 7.58
C GLY A 193 2.15 13.05 6.28
N THR A 194 1.34 13.17 5.24
CA THR A 194 1.72 12.73 3.89
C THR A 194 2.79 13.61 3.26
N SER A 195 2.97 14.82 3.78
CA SER A 195 4.03 15.78 3.39
C SER A 195 4.47 16.54 4.63
N VAL A 196 5.76 16.56 4.90
CA VAL A 196 6.40 17.28 6.01
C VAL A 196 7.65 17.99 5.53
N ALA A 197 8.09 19.01 6.29
CA ALA A 197 9.36 19.70 6.02
C ALA A 197 10.52 18.90 6.62
N PHE A 198 11.16 18.03 5.83
CA PHE A 198 12.36 17.33 6.26
C PHE A 198 13.52 18.30 6.48
N PRO A 199 14.17 18.30 7.67
CA PRO A 199 15.25 19.25 7.96
C PRO A 199 16.51 19.07 7.11
N VAL A 200 16.78 17.83 6.71
CA VAL A 200 17.99 17.44 5.95
C VAL A 200 17.66 16.34 4.94
N GLY A 201 18.51 16.18 3.93
CA GLY A 201 18.43 15.10 2.97
C GLY A 201 18.02 15.55 1.56
N THR A 202 17.70 14.57 0.73
CA THR A 202 17.33 14.75 -0.70
C THR A 202 16.00 14.11 -0.99
N GLY A 203 15.18 14.76 -1.82
CA GLY A 203 13.88 14.24 -2.22
C GLY A 203 13.98 13.28 -3.41
N GLY A 204 13.19 12.18 -3.36
CA GLY A 204 12.91 11.29 -4.49
C GLY A 204 11.41 11.25 -4.78
N LYS A 205 11.01 11.38 -6.05
CA LYS A 205 9.59 11.34 -6.43
C LYS A 205 9.10 9.89 -6.53
N GLY A 206 8.06 9.56 -5.78
CA GLY A 206 7.53 8.19 -5.71
C GLY A 206 8.49 7.21 -5.02
N ASN A 207 8.03 5.98 -4.82
CA ASN A 207 8.87 4.94 -4.23
C ASN A 207 10.08 4.59 -5.11
N SER A 208 9.88 4.50 -6.42
CA SER A 208 10.95 4.23 -7.40
C SER A 208 12.02 5.33 -7.40
N GLY A 209 11.63 6.61 -7.28
CA GLY A 209 12.56 7.72 -7.22
C GLY A 209 13.42 7.70 -5.96
N VAL A 210 12.85 7.39 -4.78
CA VAL A 210 13.62 7.20 -3.56
C VAL A 210 14.59 6.03 -3.71
N ALA A 211 14.14 4.87 -4.22
CA ALA A 211 14.98 3.71 -4.42
C ALA A 211 16.16 4.01 -5.37
N ALA A 212 15.92 4.74 -6.46
CA ALA A 212 16.96 5.14 -7.41
C ALA A 212 18.01 6.07 -6.78
N VAL A 213 17.59 7.06 -5.98
CA VAL A 213 18.51 7.98 -5.28
C VAL A 213 19.36 7.21 -4.27
N VAL A 214 18.75 6.30 -3.48
CA VAL A 214 19.50 5.46 -2.53
C VAL A 214 20.51 4.58 -3.24
N ALA A 215 20.11 3.91 -4.33
CA ALA A 215 20.98 3.03 -5.10
C ALA A 215 22.20 3.78 -5.68
N ALA A 216 22.00 5.03 -6.11
CA ALA A 216 23.05 5.85 -6.72
C ALA A 216 23.96 6.57 -5.73
N THR A 217 23.60 6.63 -4.43
CA THR A 217 24.27 7.46 -3.45
C THR A 217 24.91 6.60 -2.34
N PRO A 218 26.23 6.40 -2.32
CA PRO A 218 26.90 5.75 -1.20
C PRO A 218 26.56 6.45 0.14
N GLY A 219 26.37 5.68 1.19
CA GLY A 219 25.96 6.16 2.51
C GLY A 219 24.50 6.62 2.61
N ALA A 220 23.69 6.52 1.56
CA ALA A 220 22.29 6.92 1.63
C ALA A 220 21.44 5.98 2.49
N ILE A 221 20.40 6.55 3.11
CA ILE A 221 19.30 5.86 3.78
C ILE A 221 17.97 6.48 3.33
N GLY A 222 17.02 5.68 2.85
CA GLY A 222 15.78 6.20 2.26
C GLY A 222 14.52 5.50 2.74
N ASN A 223 13.45 6.29 2.92
CA ASN A 223 12.13 5.79 3.27
C ASN A 223 11.35 5.43 2.00
N ASN A 224 11.10 4.15 1.79
CA ASN A 224 10.33 3.64 0.64
C ASN A 224 9.72 2.25 0.93
N SER A 225 8.70 1.85 0.18
CA SER A 225 8.00 0.59 0.43
C SER A 225 8.90 -0.62 0.18
N TRP A 226 8.61 -1.71 0.89
CA TRP A 226 9.40 -2.94 0.86
C TRP A 226 9.50 -3.55 -0.55
N PHE A 227 8.44 -3.47 -1.35
CA PHE A 227 8.47 -3.93 -2.74
C PHE A 227 9.60 -3.27 -3.54
N TYR A 228 9.73 -1.93 -3.47
CA TYR A 228 10.74 -1.19 -4.22
C TYR A 228 12.15 -1.37 -3.67
N ILE A 229 12.30 -1.59 -2.37
CA ILE A 229 13.59 -1.96 -1.77
C ILE A 229 14.09 -3.27 -2.41
N ARG A 230 13.21 -4.26 -2.52
CA ARG A 230 13.55 -5.55 -3.14
C ARG A 230 13.79 -5.44 -4.64
N GLN A 231 12.92 -4.71 -5.34
CA GLN A 231 13.04 -4.52 -6.80
C GLN A 231 14.38 -3.85 -7.17
N ALA A 232 14.82 -2.87 -6.38
CA ALA A 232 16.09 -2.18 -6.57
C ALA A 232 17.31 -2.95 -6.02
N VAL A 233 17.10 -4.17 -5.49
CA VAL A 233 18.15 -4.99 -4.86
C VAL A 233 18.88 -4.26 -3.72
N LEU A 234 18.18 -3.35 -3.06
CA LEU A 234 18.68 -2.63 -1.90
C LEU A 234 18.55 -3.49 -0.62
N LYS A 235 19.33 -3.14 0.39
CA LYS A 235 19.21 -3.72 1.73
C LYS A 235 18.25 -2.88 2.57
N ALA A 236 17.52 -3.54 3.47
CA ALA A 236 16.64 -2.88 4.42
C ALA A 236 17.25 -2.82 5.81
N VAL A 237 16.93 -1.77 6.53
CA VAL A 237 17.18 -1.63 7.97
C VAL A 237 16.18 -2.49 8.74
N ALA A 238 16.65 -3.22 9.74
CA ALA A 238 15.78 -3.79 10.76
C ALA A 238 15.45 -2.70 11.81
N VAL A 239 14.18 -2.40 11.98
CA VAL A 239 13.70 -1.28 12.80
C VAL A 239 13.21 -1.79 14.14
N GLU A 240 13.62 -1.13 15.24
CA GLU A 240 13.17 -1.47 16.59
C GLU A 240 11.69 -1.13 16.77
N ASN A 241 10.91 -2.12 17.23
CA ASN A 241 9.51 -1.94 17.57
C ASN A 241 9.28 -1.68 19.07
N SER A 242 8.04 -1.44 19.48
CA SER A 242 7.65 -1.16 20.87
C SER A 242 8.04 -2.26 21.88
N ALA A 243 8.29 -3.49 21.41
CA ALA A 243 8.78 -4.60 22.24
C ALA A 243 10.31 -4.59 22.42
N GLY A 244 11.05 -3.73 21.69
CA GLY A 244 12.50 -3.68 21.64
C GLY A 244 13.12 -4.70 20.68
N ASN A 245 12.34 -5.28 19.78
CA ASN A 245 12.82 -6.21 18.76
C ASN A 245 13.11 -5.48 17.45
N PHE A 246 14.21 -5.86 16.78
CA PHE A 246 14.54 -5.36 15.45
C PHE A 246 13.85 -6.20 14.38
N VAL A 247 12.96 -5.59 13.62
CA VAL A 247 12.06 -6.28 12.69
C VAL A 247 12.19 -5.70 11.28
N TYR A 248 12.13 -6.56 10.27
CA TYR A 248 12.07 -6.19 8.86
C TYR A 248 10.63 -6.02 8.37
N PRO A 249 10.39 -5.28 7.27
CA PRO A 249 9.04 -5.03 6.71
C PRO A 249 8.47 -6.25 5.95
N TYR A 250 8.62 -7.47 6.47
CA TYR A 250 8.10 -8.68 5.85
C TYR A 250 6.61 -8.89 6.14
N ASP A 251 5.87 -9.45 5.18
CA ASP A 251 4.42 -9.64 5.25
C ASP A 251 3.92 -10.21 6.59
N PRO A 252 4.52 -11.28 7.18
CA PRO A 252 4.03 -11.80 8.46
C PRO A 252 4.09 -10.78 9.58
N TYR A 253 5.13 -9.96 9.64
CA TYR A 253 5.32 -8.94 10.69
C TYR A 253 4.47 -7.70 10.45
N VAL A 254 4.13 -7.42 9.19
CA VAL A 254 3.12 -6.42 8.81
C VAL A 254 1.73 -6.89 9.21
N ALA A 255 1.39 -8.15 8.95
CA ALA A 255 0.13 -8.76 9.40
C ALA A 255 0.01 -8.76 10.93
N ASP A 256 1.11 -9.05 11.65
CA ASP A 256 1.18 -9.01 13.11
C ASP A 256 0.89 -7.59 13.66
N ALA A 257 1.34 -6.53 12.97
CA ALA A 257 1.00 -5.16 13.35
C ALA A 257 -0.52 -4.89 13.26
N ALA A 258 -1.19 -5.46 12.26
CA ALA A 258 -2.62 -5.29 12.07
C ALA A 258 -3.49 -6.17 13.01
N ALA A 259 -2.91 -7.11 13.73
CA ALA A 259 -3.62 -8.00 14.68
C ALA A 259 -4.25 -7.23 15.86
N ILE A 260 -3.82 -6.00 16.13
CA ILE A 260 -4.41 -5.14 17.18
C ILE A 260 -5.77 -4.58 16.80
N VAL A 261 -6.14 -4.56 15.51
CA VAL A 261 -7.43 -4.03 15.05
C VAL A 261 -8.55 -4.95 15.53
N LYS A 262 -9.42 -4.43 16.38
CA LYS A 262 -10.54 -5.20 16.99
C LYS A 262 -11.89 -4.85 16.39
N SER A 263 -12.03 -3.65 15.87
CA SER A 263 -13.25 -3.14 15.22
C SER A 263 -12.89 -2.09 14.18
N VAL A 264 -13.72 -1.96 13.18
CA VAL A 264 -13.63 -0.92 12.17
C VAL A 264 -14.92 -0.10 12.24
N PRO A 265 -14.85 1.24 12.30
CA PRO A 265 -16.02 2.10 12.22
C PRO A 265 -16.80 1.86 10.92
N ALA A 266 -18.05 2.32 10.87
CA ALA A 266 -18.82 2.25 9.63
C ALA A 266 -18.16 3.12 8.55
N LEU A 267 -17.85 2.50 7.39
CA LEU A 267 -17.19 3.16 6.26
C LEU A 267 -18.19 3.78 5.26
N SER A 268 -19.47 3.87 5.61
CA SER A 268 -20.58 4.16 4.68
C SER A 268 -20.75 5.63 4.29
N SER A 269 -20.11 6.56 5.00
CA SER A 269 -20.02 7.98 4.62
C SER A 269 -18.99 8.65 5.53
N LEU A 270 -18.09 9.41 4.94
CA LEU A 270 -17.14 10.18 5.73
C LEU A 270 -17.80 11.49 6.14
N SER A 271 -17.86 11.71 7.44
CA SER A 271 -17.97 13.03 8.05
C SER A 271 -16.68 13.29 8.82
N SER A 272 -16.33 14.53 9.09
CA SER A 272 -15.08 14.89 9.80
C SER A 272 -14.86 14.13 11.11
N SER A 273 -15.91 13.72 11.79
CA SER A 273 -15.86 12.88 13.00
C SER A 273 -15.61 11.40 12.68
N THR A 274 -15.89 10.95 11.46
CA THR A 274 -15.73 9.56 11.01
C THR A 274 -14.30 9.28 10.54
N ALA A 275 -13.63 10.24 9.87
CA ALA A 275 -12.23 10.12 9.46
C ALA A 275 -11.30 9.94 10.64
N ASP A 276 -11.41 10.80 11.63
CA ASP A 276 -10.57 10.68 12.83
C ASP A 276 -10.81 9.34 13.54
N SER A 277 -12.05 8.82 13.48
CA SER A 277 -12.40 7.50 14.02
C SER A 277 -11.78 6.36 13.20
N ILE A 278 -11.79 6.46 11.86
CA ILE A 278 -11.16 5.49 10.96
C ILE A 278 -9.65 5.53 11.13
N ALA A 279 -9.06 6.72 11.08
CA ALA A 279 -7.62 6.93 11.29
C ALA A 279 -7.14 6.35 12.62
N SER A 280 -7.91 6.56 13.70
CA SER A 280 -7.61 6.02 15.02
C SER A 280 -7.75 4.50 15.08
N ALA A 281 -8.86 3.94 14.56
CA ALA A 281 -9.16 2.50 14.63
C ALA A 281 -8.22 1.65 13.76
N LEU A 282 -7.73 2.20 12.65
CA LEU A 282 -6.83 1.55 11.69
C LEU A 282 -5.38 1.98 11.85
N SER A 283 -5.03 2.72 12.90
CA SER A 283 -3.63 3.06 13.21
C SER A 283 -2.89 1.84 13.73
N ILE A 284 -2.06 1.26 12.88
CA ILE A 284 -1.22 0.08 13.18
C ILE A 284 0.28 0.40 13.21
N VAL A 285 0.63 1.68 13.15
CA VAL A 285 2.01 2.14 13.28
C VAL A 285 2.48 1.92 14.71
N ASP A 286 3.53 1.16 14.87
CA ASP A 286 4.17 0.78 16.15
C ASP A 286 3.14 0.43 17.23
N PRO A 287 2.42 -0.70 17.05
CA PRO A 287 1.42 -1.13 18.00
C PRO A 287 2.06 -1.35 19.38
N PRO A 288 1.39 -0.95 20.48
CA PRO A 288 1.95 -1.06 21.82
C PRO A 288 2.12 -2.54 22.21
N TYR A 289 3.28 -2.88 22.77
CA TYR A 289 3.56 -4.21 23.30
C TYR A 289 3.26 -4.30 24.80
N VAL A 290 2.41 -5.25 25.15
CA VAL A 290 2.11 -5.54 26.55
C VAL A 290 2.85 -6.81 26.99
N LYS A 291 3.88 -6.67 27.85
CA LYS A 291 4.65 -7.81 28.36
C LYS A 291 3.75 -8.83 29.09
N PRO A 292 3.99 -10.14 28.90
CA PRO A 292 3.33 -11.17 29.69
C PRO A 292 3.52 -10.94 31.19
N LYS A 293 2.50 -11.25 32.00
CA LYS A 293 2.66 -11.24 33.45
C LYS A 293 3.73 -12.27 33.86
N LYS A 294 4.50 -11.92 34.90
CA LYS A 294 5.57 -12.79 35.42
C LYS A 294 5.07 -14.23 35.61
N GLY A 295 5.78 -15.20 35.03
CA GLY A 295 5.43 -16.64 35.10
C GLY A 295 4.30 -17.08 34.15
N LYS A 296 3.76 -16.22 33.32
CA LYS A 296 2.77 -16.58 32.28
C LYS A 296 3.41 -16.63 30.90
N LYS A 297 2.96 -17.60 30.08
CA LYS A 297 3.34 -17.65 28.67
C LYS A 297 2.66 -16.50 27.91
N PRO A 298 3.31 -15.92 26.89
CA PRO A 298 2.70 -14.88 26.06
C PRO A 298 1.47 -15.43 25.33
N THR A 299 0.42 -14.63 25.27
CA THR A 299 -0.76 -14.88 24.42
C THR A 299 -0.39 -14.79 22.94
N THR A 300 -1.27 -15.25 22.04
CA THR A 300 -1.08 -15.11 20.60
C THR A 300 -0.91 -13.63 20.21
N LEU A 301 -1.76 -12.74 20.73
CA LEU A 301 -1.66 -11.31 20.46
C LEU A 301 -0.32 -10.73 20.96
N GLN A 302 0.14 -11.09 22.16
CA GLN A 302 1.43 -10.60 22.66
C GLN A 302 2.63 -11.08 21.83
N LYS A 303 2.54 -12.27 21.23
CA LYS A 303 3.57 -12.74 20.28
C LYS A 303 3.56 -11.91 18.99
N GLN A 304 2.37 -11.60 18.48
CA GLN A 304 2.18 -10.77 17.31
C GLN A 304 2.67 -9.34 17.57
N GLU A 305 2.26 -8.71 18.68
CA GLU A 305 2.76 -7.39 19.08
C GLU A 305 4.28 -7.35 19.19
N ALA A 306 4.90 -8.41 19.73
CA ALA A 306 6.36 -8.51 19.83
C ALA A 306 7.07 -8.69 18.47
N ALA A 307 6.39 -9.22 17.47
CA ALA A 307 6.91 -9.43 16.12
C ALA A 307 6.51 -8.31 15.14
N ALA A 308 5.57 -7.44 15.52
CA ALA A 308 4.98 -6.43 14.65
C ALA A 308 6.02 -5.49 14.04
N TYR A 309 5.92 -5.28 12.72
CA TYR A 309 6.74 -4.27 12.05
C TYR A 309 6.20 -2.86 12.33
N PRO A 310 7.04 -1.91 12.81
CA PRO A 310 6.53 -0.66 13.37
C PRO A 310 6.04 0.35 12.35
N MET A 311 6.46 0.27 11.09
CA MET A 311 6.01 1.19 10.02
C MET A 311 5.05 0.48 9.05
N SER A 312 4.06 -0.22 9.61
CA SER A 312 2.98 -0.87 8.87
C SER A 312 1.81 0.08 8.66
N THR A 313 1.15 -0.01 7.51
CA THR A 313 -0.02 0.81 7.19
C THR A 313 -1.02 0.06 6.32
N PHE A 314 -2.29 0.40 6.46
CA PHE A 314 -3.29 0.09 5.44
C PHE A 314 -3.12 1.02 4.26
N THR A 315 -3.48 0.53 3.08
CA THR A 315 -3.71 1.36 1.91
C THR A 315 -5.20 1.32 1.60
N TYR A 316 -5.72 2.45 1.17
CA TYR A 316 -7.14 2.72 1.02
C TYR A 316 -7.46 3.02 -0.43
N VAL A 317 -8.56 2.45 -0.93
CA VAL A 317 -9.23 2.97 -2.12
C VAL A 317 -10.23 4.02 -1.69
N ILE A 318 -10.22 5.16 -2.35
CA ILE A 318 -11.10 6.31 -2.07
C ILE A 318 -12.09 6.42 -3.23
N VAL A 319 -13.37 6.35 -2.93
CA VAL A 319 -14.44 6.32 -3.93
C VAL A 319 -15.47 7.41 -3.68
N ARG A 320 -16.10 7.85 -4.76
CA ARG A 320 -17.24 8.77 -4.72
C ARG A 320 -18.50 8.03 -5.12
N PRO A 321 -19.53 7.96 -4.25
CA PRO A 321 -20.79 7.30 -4.60
C PRO A 321 -21.53 7.95 -5.80
N ASP A 322 -21.25 9.22 -6.09
CA ASP A 322 -21.80 9.95 -7.24
C ASP A 322 -21.02 9.74 -8.54
N ASN A 323 -20.09 8.79 -8.59
CA ASN A 323 -19.33 8.44 -9.79
C ASN A 323 -20.23 7.77 -10.83
N SER A 324 -20.17 8.20 -12.09
CA SER A 324 -20.95 7.61 -13.19
C SER A 324 -20.61 6.14 -13.46
N ASN A 325 -19.38 5.70 -13.13
CA ASN A 325 -18.88 4.34 -13.26
C ASN A 325 -19.03 3.51 -11.97
N ILE A 326 -19.84 3.97 -11.01
CA ILE A 326 -19.91 3.35 -9.66
C ILE A 326 -20.23 1.86 -9.70
N ALA A 327 -21.06 1.40 -10.66
CA ALA A 327 -21.40 -0.01 -10.76
C ALA A 327 -20.18 -0.89 -11.13
N VAL A 328 -19.35 -0.45 -12.07
CA VAL A 328 -18.11 -1.16 -12.45
C VAL A 328 -17.04 -1.00 -11.36
N LEU A 329 -16.97 0.17 -10.76
CA LEU A 329 -16.04 0.45 -9.63
C LEU A 329 -16.35 -0.45 -8.42
N LYS A 330 -17.62 -0.62 -8.06
CA LYS A 330 -18.06 -1.56 -7.04
C LYS A 330 -17.63 -2.99 -7.33
N GLN A 331 -17.81 -3.45 -8.59
CA GLN A 331 -17.36 -4.76 -9.02
C GLN A 331 -15.83 -4.91 -8.89
N PHE A 332 -15.07 -3.90 -9.31
CA PHE A 332 -13.61 -3.91 -9.21
C PHE A 332 -13.13 -4.00 -7.75
N ILE A 333 -13.67 -3.17 -6.86
CA ILE A 333 -13.27 -3.20 -5.44
C ILE A 333 -13.68 -4.52 -4.79
N ALA A 334 -14.91 -5.00 -5.05
CA ALA A 334 -15.35 -6.30 -4.54
C ALA A 334 -14.45 -7.45 -5.02
N PHE A 335 -14.02 -7.42 -6.29
CA PHE A 335 -13.07 -8.37 -6.86
C PHE A 335 -11.71 -8.32 -6.17
N ALA A 336 -11.13 -7.12 -6.02
CA ALA A 336 -9.84 -6.90 -5.36
C ALA A 336 -9.84 -7.38 -3.88
N LEU A 337 -10.98 -7.30 -3.21
CA LEU A 337 -11.14 -7.73 -1.82
C LEU A 337 -11.42 -9.25 -1.67
N THR A 338 -11.56 -10.00 -2.76
CA THR A 338 -11.73 -11.46 -2.65
C THR A 338 -10.49 -12.10 -2.03
N LYS A 339 -10.70 -13.18 -1.28
CA LYS A 339 -9.57 -13.94 -0.70
C LYS A 339 -8.58 -14.42 -1.75
N ALA A 340 -9.05 -14.73 -2.95
CA ALA A 340 -8.21 -15.16 -4.06
C ALA A 340 -7.22 -14.06 -4.47
N GLU A 341 -7.72 -12.84 -4.69
CA GLU A 341 -6.89 -11.69 -5.10
C GLU A 341 -5.96 -11.23 -3.95
N GLN A 342 -6.48 -11.14 -2.73
CA GLN A 342 -5.67 -10.79 -1.56
C GLN A 342 -4.50 -11.77 -1.33
N SER A 343 -4.68 -13.06 -1.59
CA SER A 343 -3.62 -14.06 -1.42
C SER A 343 -2.46 -13.93 -2.41
N LYS A 344 -2.66 -13.27 -3.56
CA LYS A 344 -1.62 -12.98 -4.55
C LYS A 344 -0.67 -11.87 -4.11
N GLY A 345 -1.10 -11.03 -3.17
CA GLY A 345 -0.34 -9.89 -2.67
C GLY A 345 1.00 -10.27 -2.03
N GLY A 346 1.12 -11.45 -1.41
CA GLY A 346 2.34 -11.90 -0.74
C GLY A 346 3.57 -11.92 -1.66
N ALA A 347 3.42 -12.28 -2.94
CA ALA A 347 4.50 -12.24 -3.93
C ALA A 347 5.02 -10.81 -4.17
N LEU A 348 4.17 -9.80 -3.97
CA LEU A 348 4.45 -8.37 -4.09
C LEU A 348 4.67 -7.68 -2.73
N GLN A 349 4.81 -8.47 -1.67
CA GLN A 349 5.07 -8.01 -0.30
C GLN A 349 3.91 -7.23 0.33
N PHE A 350 2.68 -7.69 0.07
CA PHE A 350 1.46 -7.23 0.74
C PHE A 350 0.93 -8.31 1.66
N ALA A 351 0.64 -7.95 2.89
CA ALA A 351 0.03 -8.85 3.86
C ALA A 351 -1.51 -8.91 3.65
N PRO A 352 -2.16 -10.04 3.96
CA PRO A 352 -3.60 -10.15 3.87
C PRO A 352 -4.30 -9.25 4.90
N LEU A 353 -5.45 -8.69 4.52
CA LEU A 353 -6.27 -7.89 5.44
C LEU A 353 -6.78 -8.75 6.61
N PRO A 354 -6.80 -8.22 7.86
CA PRO A 354 -7.47 -8.87 8.97
C PRO A 354 -8.95 -9.12 8.68
N SER A 355 -9.50 -10.23 9.16
CA SER A 355 -10.89 -10.62 8.89
C SER A 355 -11.92 -9.58 9.33
N VAL A 356 -11.65 -8.86 10.42
CA VAL A 356 -12.51 -7.76 10.91
C VAL A 356 -12.54 -6.57 9.95
N VAL A 357 -11.40 -6.27 9.29
CA VAL A 357 -11.29 -5.24 8.26
C VAL A 357 -12.01 -5.69 7.00
N ALA A 358 -11.69 -6.88 6.47
CA ALA A 358 -12.33 -7.44 5.28
C ALA A 358 -13.87 -7.53 5.39
N ALA A 359 -14.41 -7.79 6.59
CA ALA A 359 -15.85 -7.79 6.84
C ALA A 359 -16.46 -6.38 6.77
N ALA A 360 -15.75 -5.38 7.30
CA ALA A 360 -16.18 -3.98 7.21
C ALA A 360 -16.14 -3.47 5.75
N ASP A 361 -15.08 -3.82 5.02
CA ASP A 361 -14.90 -3.47 3.62
C ASP A 361 -16.01 -4.05 2.74
N THR A 362 -16.33 -5.34 2.93
CA THR A 362 -17.46 -6.00 2.23
C THR A 362 -18.77 -5.26 2.46
N LYS A 363 -19.03 -4.83 3.71
CA LYS A 363 -20.23 -4.06 4.03
C LYS A 363 -20.23 -2.69 3.35
N ALA A 364 -19.09 -1.98 3.35
CA ALA A 364 -18.94 -0.70 2.69
C ALA A 364 -19.18 -0.81 1.18
N VAL A 365 -18.55 -1.77 0.53
CA VAL A 365 -18.72 -2.03 -0.91
C VAL A 365 -20.16 -2.37 -1.26
N ASN A 366 -20.85 -3.15 -0.45
CA ASN A 366 -22.27 -3.45 -0.68
C ASN A 366 -23.16 -2.20 -0.60
N GLY A 367 -22.76 -1.19 0.18
CA GLY A 367 -23.45 0.08 0.33
C GLY A 367 -23.18 1.11 -0.77
N LEU A 368 -22.17 0.90 -1.65
CA LEU A 368 -21.92 1.72 -2.85
C LEU A 368 -23.07 1.53 -3.91
#